data_b25c638630813b3aff3a339d09adcf59
#
_entry.id   b25c638630813b3aff3a339d09adcf59
#
_cell.length_a   1.000
_cell.length_b   1.000
_cell.length_c   1.000
_cell.angle_alpha   90.00
_cell.angle_beta   90.00
_cell.angle_gamma   90.00
#
_symmetry.space_group_name_H-M   'P 1'
#
loop_
_entity.id
_entity.type
_entity.pdbx_description
1 polymer ?
#
loop_
_entity_poly.entity_id
_entity_poly.type
_entity_poly.pdbx_seq_one_letter_code
_entity_poly.pdbx_strand_id
1 'polypeptide(L)'
;MDLDGCLTTGHIIYSSNGEDIKMFHTHDGFGLTRGRDLGLKFAVISGMSSKVNRMRVDRLKIHFIFEDIKDKILPFEELKKTHGLKKENFAYIGDDEFDIPLLKQVGFSCAPKSAIDVVKKHVDYICKKNGGEGAVREVIDMILKAKGLI
;
A
#
# COMPACT_ATOMS: atom_id res chain seq x y z
N MET A 1 2.63 -1.84 0.49
CA MET A 1 1.49 -1.33 -0.31
C MET A 1 2.01 -0.39 -1.38
N ASP A 2 1.33 -0.37 -2.53
CA ASP A 2 1.46 0.74 -3.47
C ASP A 2 0.89 2.04 -2.88
N LEU A 3 1.17 3.18 -3.50
CA LEU A 3 0.69 4.48 -3.04
C LEU A 3 -0.43 5.01 -3.93
N ASP A 4 -0.15 5.25 -5.22
CA ASP A 4 -1.09 5.89 -6.12
C ASP A 4 -2.12 4.87 -6.64
N GLY A 5 -3.40 5.11 -6.39
CA GLY A 5 -4.48 4.16 -6.66
C GLY A 5 -4.79 3.19 -5.52
N CYS A 6 -3.91 3.10 -4.50
CA CYS A 6 -4.15 2.30 -3.28
C CYS A 6 -4.38 3.19 -2.05
N LEU A 7 -3.36 3.93 -1.64
CA LEU A 7 -3.44 4.88 -0.51
C LEU A 7 -4.04 6.22 -0.93
N THR A 8 -3.93 6.56 -2.22
CA THR A 8 -4.61 7.69 -2.86
C THR A 8 -5.70 7.21 -3.79
N THR A 9 -6.50 8.15 -4.32
CA THR A 9 -7.53 7.88 -5.35
C THR A 9 -6.94 7.57 -6.73
N GLY A 10 -5.61 7.65 -6.90
CA GLY A 10 -4.92 7.47 -8.18
C GLY A 10 -4.95 8.71 -9.09
N HIS A 11 -5.68 9.76 -8.73
CA HIS A 11 -5.64 11.02 -9.48
C HIS A 11 -4.36 11.79 -9.16
N ILE A 12 -3.71 12.25 -10.22
CA ILE A 12 -2.55 13.15 -10.13
C ILE A 12 -3.02 14.53 -10.59
N ILE A 13 -2.98 15.50 -9.69
CA ILE A 13 -3.41 16.88 -9.95
C ILE A 13 -2.18 17.77 -9.87
N TYR A 14 -1.86 18.45 -10.94
CA TYR A 14 -0.78 19.44 -10.97
C TYR A 14 -1.34 20.85 -10.84
N SER A 15 -0.74 21.65 -9.94
CA SER A 15 -0.97 23.08 -9.89
C SER A 15 -0.19 23.78 -11.01
N SER A 16 -0.57 25.01 -11.33
CA SER A 16 0.17 25.84 -12.29
C SER A 16 1.62 26.14 -11.86
N ASN A 17 1.93 25.96 -10.57
CA ASN A 17 3.27 26.13 -10.01
C ASN A 17 4.11 24.84 -10.08
N GLY A 18 3.60 23.77 -10.73
CA GLY A 18 4.28 22.48 -10.84
C GLY A 18 4.22 21.60 -9.59
N GLU A 19 3.40 21.97 -8.59
CA GLU A 19 3.18 21.14 -7.42
C GLU A 19 2.14 20.05 -7.71
N ASP A 20 2.39 18.83 -7.24
CA ASP A 20 1.42 17.76 -7.26
C ASP A 20 0.51 17.82 -6.02
N ILE A 21 -0.76 17.48 -6.23
CA ILE A 21 -1.78 17.41 -5.18
C ILE A 21 -2.37 16.01 -5.19
N LYS A 22 -2.40 15.34 -4.04
CA LYS A 22 -2.95 13.99 -3.90
C LYS A 22 -4.01 13.94 -2.81
N MET A 23 -5.03 13.11 -3.03
CA MET A 23 -6.11 12.90 -2.06
C MET A 23 -5.86 11.61 -1.27
N PHE A 24 -5.82 11.75 0.06
CA PHE A 24 -5.70 10.65 1.01
C PHE A 24 -6.96 10.56 1.86
N HIS A 25 -7.30 9.37 2.30
CA HIS A 25 -8.47 9.14 3.13
C HIS A 25 -8.10 9.06 4.63
N THR A 26 -8.95 9.65 5.48
CA THR A 26 -8.74 9.67 6.93
C THR A 26 -8.84 8.28 7.55
N HIS A 27 -9.75 7.42 7.06
CA HIS A 27 -9.90 6.06 7.56
C HIS A 27 -8.66 5.20 7.28
N ASP A 28 -8.02 5.34 6.11
CA ASP A 28 -6.77 4.67 5.80
C ASP A 28 -5.64 5.12 6.73
N GLY A 29 -5.54 6.44 6.96
CA GLY A 29 -4.58 6.99 7.91
C GLY A 29 -4.77 6.48 9.33
N PHE A 30 -6.01 6.40 9.81
CA PHE A 30 -6.31 5.83 11.12
C PHE A 30 -5.97 4.31 11.17
N GLY A 31 -6.31 3.57 10.12
CA GLY A 31 -5.98 2.14 10.01
C GLY A 31 -4.47 1.89 10.13
N LEU A 32 -3.67 2.67 9.39
CA LEU A 32 -2.20 2.60 9.44
C LEU A 32 -1.65 2.92 10.84
N THR A 33 -2.16 3.97 11.48
CA THR A 33 -1.77 4.33 12.85
C THR A 33 -2.12 3.21 13.83
N ARG A 34 -3.37 2.72 13.81
CA ARG A 34 -3.85 1.64 14.67
C ARG A 34 -3.06 0.34 14.45
N GLY A 35 -2.85 -0.05 13.18
CA GLY A 35 -2.11 -1.26 12.84
C GLY A 35 -0.66 -1.19 13.34
N ARG A 36 0.01 -0.04 13.18
CA ARG A 36 1.35 0.21 13.72
C ARG A 36 1.37 0.07 15.24
N ASP A 37 0.44 0.71 15.94
CA ASP A 37 0.36 0.70 17.41
C ASP A 37 0.06 -0.70 17.95
N LEU A 38 -0.53 -1.59 17.12
CA LEU A 38 -0.76 -3.01 17.39
C LEU A 38 0.34 -3.93 16.82
N GLY A 39 1.49 -3.36 16.41
CA GLY A 39 2.69 -4.12 16.04
C GLY A 39 2.83 -4.47 14.56
N LEU A 40 1.94 -4.03 13.68
CA LEU A 40 2.14 -4.18 12.24
C LEU A 40 3.21 -3.19 11.74
N LYS A 41 4.03 -3.66 10.81
CA LYS A 41 4.99 -2.80 10.09
C LYS A 41 4.45 -2.49 8.70
N PHE A 42 4.69 -1.26 8.24
CA PHE A 42 4.20 -0.78 6.97
C PHE A 42 5.34 -0.30 6.08
N ALA A 43 5.25 -0.64 4.81
CA ALA A 43 6.11 -0.14 3.74
C ALA A 43 5.25 0.40 2.59
N VAL A 44 5.67 1.52 2.02
CA VAL A 44 5.16 2.05 0.75
C VAL A 44 6.20 1.78 -0.33
N ILE A 45 5.76 1.28 -1.48
CA ILE A 45 6.61 1.05 -2.66
C ILE A 45 5.92 1.73 -3.84
N SER A 46 6.46 2.86 -4.27
CA SER A 46 5.87 3.71 -5.32
C SER A 46 6.79 3.80 -6.55
N GLY A 47 6.20 3.79 -7.73
CA GLY A 47 6.90 4.06 -8.98
C GLY A 47 7.29 5.54 -9.18
N MET A 48 6.72 6.44 -8.38
CA MET A 48 6.96 7.87 -8.46
C MET A 48 7.44 8.42 -7.12
N SER A 49 8.38 9.35 -7.15
CA SER A 49 8.74 10.16 -5.99
C SER A 49 7.94 11.46 -5.96
N SER A 50 7.61 11.90 -4.75
CA SER A 50 6.88 13.13 -4.54
C SER A 50 7.06 13.65 -3.12
N LYS A 51 7.17 14.97 -2.98
CA LYS A 51 7.17 15.63 -1.67
C LYS A 51 5.90 15.29 -0.86
N VAL A 52 4.75 15.19 -1.53
CA VAL A 52 3.47 14.86 -0.91
C VAL A 52 3.46 13.42 -0.36
N ASN A 53 4.08 12.47 -1.08
CA ASN A 53 4.24 11.09 -0.60
C ASN A 53 4.99 11.07 0.73
N ARG A 54 6.14 11.73 0.79
CA ARG A 54 7.00 11.79 1.98
C ARG A 54 6.29 12.48 3.14
N MET A 55 5.64 13.61 2.90
CA MET A 55 4.84 14.30 3.94
C MET A 55 3.78 13.37 4.55
N ARG A 56 3.10 12.56 3.73
CA ARG A 56 2.07 11.63 4.21
C ARG A 56 2.67 10.47 5.00
N VAL A 57 3.74 9.88 4.50
CA VAL A 57 4.48 8.78 5.14
C VAL A 57 5.01 9.21 6.50
N ASP A 58 5.64 10.38 6.57
CA ASP A 58 6.21 10.94 7.81
C ASP A 58 5.10 11.23 8.84
N ARG A 59 4.00 11.85 8.40
CA ARG A 59 2.86 12.16 9.29
C ARG A 59 2.24 10.89 9.90
N LEU A 60 2.17 9.80 9.13
CA LEU A 60 1.62 8.52 9.58
C LEU A 60 2.67 7.63 10.26
N LYS A 61 3.94 8.05 10.27
CA LYS A 61 5.07 7.28 10.80
C LYS A 61 5.13 5.87 10.16
N ILE A 62 4.96 5.80 8.84
CA ILE A 62 5.15 4.57 8.08
C ILE A 62 6.63 4.20 8.13
N HIS A 63 6.94 2.93 8.36
CA HIS A 63 8.31 2.49 8.68
C HIS A 63 9.28 2.59 7.50
N PHE A 64 8.78 2.32 6.28
CA PHE A 64 9.63 2.26 5.08
C PHE A 64 8.93 2.92 3.90
N ILE A 65 9.68 3.69 3.13
CA ILE A 65 9.25 4.24 1.85
C ILE A 65 10.32 3.98 0.79
N PHE A 66 9.89 3.42 -0.33
CA PHE A 66 10.71 3.20 -1.53
C PHE A 66 10.02 3.93 -2.68
N GLU A 67 10.72 4.89 -3.27
CA GLU A 67 10.21 5.74 -4.37
C GLU A 67 11.06 5.55 -5.62
N ASP A 68 10.52 5.95 -6.79
CA ASP A 68 11.14 5.76 -8.11
C ASP A 68 11.47 4.30 -8.43
N ILE A 69 10.65 3.38 -7.92
CA ILE A 69 10.86 1.93 -8.03
C ILE A 69 10.22 1.41 -9.32
N LYS A 70 11.03 0.91 -10.24
CA LYS A 70 10.57 0.23 -11.46
C LYS A 70 10.25 -1.25 -11.23
N ASP A 71 11.03 -1.92 -10.39
CA ASP A 71 10.84 -3.32 -10.01
C ASP A 71 10.53 -3.41 -8.51
N LYS A 72 9.25 -3.62 -8.18
CA LYS A 72 8.77 -3.70 -6.80
C LYS A 72 9.23 -4.95 -6.04
N ILE A 73 9.81 -5.93 -6.73
CA ILE A 73 10.41 -7.11 -6.10
C ILE A 73 11.68 -6.74 -5.32
N LEU A 74 12.47 -5.79 -5.81
CA LEU A 74 13.74 -5.42 -5.16
C LEU A 74 13.56 -4.96 -3.70
N PRO A 75 12.70 -3.96 -3.39
CA PRO A 75 12.47 -3.57 -2.00
C PRO A 75 11.79 -4.66 -1.17
N PHE A 76 10.97 -5.52 -1.76
CA PHE A 76 10.39 -6.66 -1.07
C PHE A 76 11.45 -7.67 -0.62
N GLU A 77 12.37 -8.04 -1.51
CA GLU A 77 13.48 -8.95 -1.18
C GLU A 77 14.43 -8.32 -0.14
N GLU A 78 14.69 -7.01 -0.23
CA GLU A 78 15.46 -6.28 0.77
C GLU A 78 14.81 -6.37 2.15
N LEU A 79 13.51 -6.10 2.26
CA LEU A 79 12.77 -6.19 3.52
C LEU A 79 12.76 -7.61 4.08
N LYS A 80 12.56 -8.63 3.24
CA LYS A 80 12.63 -10.04 3.65
C LYS A 80 14.00 -10.36 4.27
N LYS A 81 15.06 -10.02 3.57
CA LYS A 81 16.43 -10.31 4.01
C LYS A 81 16.79 -9.56 5.29
N THR A 82 16.53 -8.26 5.32
CA THR A 82 16.90 -7.38 6.44
C THR A 82 16.20 -7.76 7.74
N HIS A 83 14.95 -8.21 7.65
CA HIS A 83 14.14 -8.54 8.82
C HIS A 83 14.00 -10.04 9.10
N GLY A 84 14.66 -10.91 8.32
CA GLY A 84 14.55 -12.35 8.49
C GLY A 84 13.14 -12.90 8.27
N LEU A 85 12.37 -12.27 7.39
CA LEU A 85 10.95 -12.58 7.15
C LEU A 85 10.80 -13.53 5.94
N LYS A 86 9.70 -14.29 5.95
CA LYS A 86 9.28 -15.14 4.83
C LYS A 86 8.15 -14.44 4.08
N LYS A 87 7.85 -14.88 2.85
CA LYS A 87 6.77 -14.33 2.02
C LYS A 87 5.40 -14.33 2.73
N GLU A 88 5.14 -15.34 3.55
CA GLU A 88 3.91 -15.50 4.32
C GLU A 88 3.71 -14.41 5.40
N ASN A 89 4.77 -13.69 5.73
CA ASN A 89 4.70 -12.58 6.69
C ASN A 89 4.29 -11.25 6.03
N PHE A 90 4.12 -11.24 4.71
CA PHE A 90 3.78 -10.03 3.96
C PHE A 90 2.37 -10.08 3.40
N ALA A 91 1.67 -8.97 3.54
CA ALA A 91 0.51 -8.65 2.74
C ALA A 91 0.85 -7.48 1.81
N TYR A 92 0.32 -7.48 0.59
CA TYR A 92 0.52 -6.40 -0.35
C TYR A 92 -0.79 -5.99 -1.02
N ILE A 93 -1.03 -4.69 -1.14
CA ILE A 93 -2.13 -4.13 -1.90
C ILE A 93 -1.55 -3.33 -3.07
N GLY A 94 -2.01 -3.63 -4.28
CA GLY A 94 -1.62 -3.00 -5.54
C GLY A 94 -2.80 -2.87 -6.48
N ASP A 95 -2.74 -1.96 -7.45
CA ASP A 95 -3.86 -1.63 -8.32
C ASP A 95 -3.55 -1.69 -9.82
N ASP A 96 -2.28 -1.74 -10.22
CA ASP A 96 -1.87 -1.72 -11.62
C ASP A 96 -0.90 -2.87 -11.98
N GLU A 97 -0.62 -3.04 -13.27
CA GLU A 97 0.11 -4.20 -13.81
C GLU A 97 1.50 -4.39 -13.18
N PHE A 98 2.21 -3.31 -12.84
CA PHE A 98 3.54 -3.44 -12.21
C PHE A 98 3.48 -3.97 -10.78
N ASP A 99 2.31 -4.08 -10.18
CA ASP A 99 2.12 -4.71 -8.88
C ASP A 99 2.04 -6.23 -9.00
N ILE A 100 1.62 -6.76 -10.15
CA ILE A 100 1.35 -8.18 -10.35
C ILE A 100 2.54 -9.08 -9.95
N PRO A 101 3.79 -8.77 -10.31
CA PRO A 101 4.92 -9.60 -9.90
C PRO A 101 5.05 -9.75 -8.39
N LEU A 102 4.80 -8.67 -7.62
CA LEU A 102 4.86 -8.68 -6.16
C LEU A 102 3.60 -9.30 -5.55
N LEU A 103 2.43 -9.02 -6.08
CA LEU A 103 1.15 -9.63 -5.65
C LEU A 103 1.21 -11.16 -5.68
N LYS A 104 1.89 -11.74 -6.67
CA LYS A 104 2.07 -13.20 -6.79
C LYS A 104 3.06 -13.81 -5.79
N GLN A 105 3.84 -12.99 -5.09
CA GLN A 105 4.90 -13.49 -4.19
C GLN A 105 4.61 -13.33 -2.71
N VAL A 106 3.68 -12.46 -2.33
CA VAL A 106 3.33 -12.24 -0.92
C VAL A 106 2.40 -13.34 -0.40
N GLY A 107 2.32 -13.44 0.93
CA GLY A 107 1.42 -14.41 1.58
C GLY A 107 -0.05 -14.02 1.55
N PHE A 108 -0.36 -12.73 1.37
CA PHE A 108 -1.73 -12.24 1.20
C PHE A 108 -1.74 -11.06 0.24
N SER A 109 -2.35 -11.24 -0.91
CA SER A 109 -2.42 -10.26 -1.98
C SER A 109 -3.80 -9.62 -2.08
N CYS A 110 -3.84 -8.29 -2.21
CA CYS A 110 -5.09 -7.53 -2.25
C CYS A 110 -5.07 -6.51 -3.38
N ALA A 111 -6.27 -6.17 -3.86
CA ALA A 111 -6.47 -5.06 -4.78
C ALA A 111 -7.64 -4.17 -4.30
N PRO A 112 -7.56 -2.84 -4.44
CA PRO A 112 -8.72 -1.99 -4.24
C PRO A 112 -9.79 -2.28 -5.29
N LYS A 113 -11.05 -1.96 -5.00
CA LYS A 113 -12.15 -2.14 -5.95
C LYS A 113 -11.90 -1.40 -7.28
N SER A 114 -11.21 -0.27 -7.22
CA SER A 114 -10.84 0.56 -8.37
C SER A 114 -9.65 0.04 -9.18
N ALA A 115 -8.97 -1.02 -8.74
CA ALA A 115 -7.87 -1.61 -9.49
C ALA A 115 -8.29 -2.04 -10.89
N ILE A 116 -7.36 -2.07 -11.83
CA ILE A 116 -7.64 -2.57 -13.18
C ILE A 116 -7.97 -4.07 -13.17
N ASP A 117 -8.79 -4.52 -14.12
CA ASP A 117 -9.33 -5.88 -14.11
C ASP A 117 -8.29 -6.98 -14.22
N VAL A 118 -7.16 -6.73 -14.87
CA VAL A 118 -6.08 -7.71 -14.94
C VAL A 118 -5.47 -7.99 -13.57
N VAL A 119 -5.31 -6.97 -12.72
CA VAL A 119 -4.78 -7.11 -11.36
C VAL A 119 -5.72 -7.93 -10.48
N LYS A 120 -7.03 -7.66 -10.57
CA LYS A 120 -8.06 -8.38 -9.81
C LYS A 120 -8.05 -9.90 -10.02
N LYS A 121 -7.52 -10.36 -11.15
CA LYS A 121 -7.38 -11.81 -11.47
C LYS A 121 -6.19 -12.47 -10.76
N HIS A 122 -5.31 -11.67 -10.14
CA HIS A 122 -4.05 -12.13 -9.56
C HIS A 122 -3.96 -11.90 -8.05
N VAL A 123 -5.07 -11.61 -7.38
CA VAL A 123 -5.09 -11.33 -5.93
C VAL A 123 -6.01 -12.30 -5.18
N ASP A 124 -5.69 -12.50 -3.92
CA ASP A 124 -6.52 -13.31 -3.01
C ASP A 124 -7.79 -12.57 -2.59
N TYR A 125 -7.72 -11.23 -2.53
CA TYR A 125 -8.83 -10.42 -2.06
C TYR A 125 -9.00 -9.13 -2.85
N ILE A 126 -10.22 -8.88 -3.32
CA ILE A 126 -10.64 -7.61 -3.91
C ILE A 126 -11.41 -6.83 -2.85
N CYS A 127 -10.92 -5.64 -2.48
CA CYS A 127 -11.55 -4.78 -1.50
C CYS A 127 -12.95 -4.32 -1.97
N LYS A 128 -13.84 -4.07 -1.01
CA LYS A 128 -15.14 -3.44 -1.27
C LYS A 128 -15.01 -1.94 -1.52
N LYS A 129 -13.92 -1.34 -1.05
CA LYS A 129 -13.61 0.09 -1.16
C LYS A 129 -12.63 0.36 -2.28
N ASN A 130 -12.73 1.55 -2.89
CA ASN A 130 -11.72 2.03 -3.84
C ASN A 130 -10.43 2.46 -3.13
N GLY A 131 -9.34 2.53 -3.90
CA GLY A 131 -8.12 3.16 -3.43
C GLY A 131 -8.36 4.61 -3.01
N GLY A 132 -7.71 5.06 -1.94
CA GLY A 132 -7.93 6.38 -1.36
C GLY A 132 -9.34 6.61 -0.77
N GLU A 133 -10.14 5.55 -0.60
CA GLU A 133 -11.51 5.61 -0.05
C GLU A 133 -11.74 4.57 1.05
N GLY A 134 -10.67 4.06 1.66
CA GLY A 134 -10.75 3.10 2.77
C GLY A 134 -10.34 1.67 2.42
N ALA A 135 -9.81 1.39 1.23
CA ALA A 135 -9.35 0.05 0.85
C ALA A 135 -8.19 -0.44 1.73
N VAL A 136 -7.22 0.41 2.00
CA VAL A 136 -6.08 0.09 2.88
C VAL A 136 -6.57 -0.18 4.31
N ARG A 137 -7.52 0.61 4.81
CA ARG A 137 -8.15 0.39 6.10
C ARG A 137 -8.85 -0.98 6.17
N GLU A 138 -9.56 -1.36 5.14
CA GLU A 138 -10.27 -2.64 5.06
C GLU A 138 -9.29 -3.81 5.19
N VAL A 139 -8.18 -3.80 4.44
CA VAL A 139 -7.14 -4.84 4.51
C VAL A 139 -6.48 -4.89 5.89
N ILE A 140 -6.16 -3.75 6.48
CA ILE A 140 -5.56 -3.69 7.82
C ILE A 140 -6.50 -4.29 8.87
N ASP A 141 -7.78 -3.92 8.85
CA ASP A 141 -8.76 -4.46 9.81
C ASP A 141 -8.94 -5.97 9.65
N MET A 142 -8.89 -6.51 8.41
CA MET A 142 -8.91 -7.95 8.17
C MET A 142 -7.69 -8.66 8.79
N ILE A 143 -6.50 -8.10 8.59
CA ILE A 143 -5.26 -8.66 9.16
C ILE A 143 -5.30 -8.62 10.68
N LEU A 144 -5.72 -7.50 11.28
CA LEU A 144 -5.81 -7.36 12.73
C LEU A 144 -6.81 -8.34 13.33
N LYS A 145 -7.98 -8.53 12.69
CA LYS A 145 -8.97 -9.56 13.10
C LYS A 145 -8.42 -10.96 13.00
N ALA A 146 -7.77 -11.31 11.89
CA ALA A 146 -7.17 -12.64 11.71
C ALA A 146 -6.08 -12.95 12.73
N LYS A 147 -5.41 -11.91 13.27
CA LYS A 147 -4.42 -12.03 14.34
C LYS A 147 -5.04 -11.97 15.76
N GLY A 148 -6.32 -11.79 15.90
CA GLY A 148 -6.99 -11.63 17.21
C GLY A 148 -6.60 -10.35 17.97
N LEU A 149 -6.20 -9.31 17.24
CA LEU A 149 -5.76 -8.03 17.82
C LEU A 149 -6.91 -7.03 17.95
N ILE A 150 -8.04 -7.30 17.31
CA ILE A 150 -9.30 -6.55 17.41
C ILE A 150 -10.48 -7.47 17.25
#